data_ba8e5c72d8954c7cc0cb14829561c2d6
#
_entry.id   ba8e5c72d8954c7cc0cb14829561c2d6
#
_cell.length_a   1.000
_cell.length_b   1.000
_cell.length_c   1.000
_cell.angle_alpha   90.00
_cell.angle_beta   90.00
_cell.angle_gamma   90.00
#
_symmetry.space_group_name_H-M   'P 1'
#
loop_
_entity.id
_entity.type
_entity.pdbx_description
1 polymer ?
#
loop_
_entity_poly.entity_id
_entity_poly.type
_entity_poly.pdbx_seq_one_letter_code
_entity_poly.pdbx_strand_id
1 'polypeptide(L)'
;MELRIEQLNFEYASHPLFREFKLQLGPGITWLRGENGAGKTTLLKLIGGAIAPHAGRIWLDDIEIHAQPLTYRLHCYYCGGDTPQLPWLTVREVLDMHVSLYAGTDPELLNAELAAFHLLPTLDQPVTTLSLGQHKKMQLALALSLPVALLLIDEPFNGLDVDAVAYLRQQLSAPPRLARQCIVLTSHLEPALPLVGTVQL
;
A
#
# COMPACT_ATOMS: atom_id res chain seq x y z
N MET A 1 11.08 12.34 -5.45
CA MET A 1 10.40 11.52 -4.44
C MET A 1 11.35 10.50 -3.86
N GLU A 2 11.51 10.48 -2.54
CA GLU A 2 12.42 9.60 -1.83
C GLU A 2 11.80 9.14 -0.50
N LEU A 3 11.77 7.83 -0.26
CA LEU A 3 11.51 7.26 1.05
C LEU A 3 12.84 7.02 1.75
N ARG A 4 13.01 7.55 2.98
CA ARG A 4 14.22 7.39 3.77
C ARG A 4 13.90 6.94 5.19
N ILE A 5 14.60 5.91 5.64
CA ILE A 5 14.50 5.35 6.98
C ILE A 5 15.90 5.39 7.61
N GLU A 6 16.00 5.94 8.81
CA GLU A 6 17.26 6.03 9.55
C GLU A 6 17.11 5.45 10.95
N GLN A 7 18.04 4.54 11.30
CA GLN A 7 18.20 3.96 12.63
C GLN A 7 16.89 3.42 13.23
N LEU A 8 16.05 2.80 12.39
CA LEU A 8 14.76 2.26 12.82
C LEU A 8 14.97 1.09 13.77
N ASN A 9 14.35 1.20 14.94
CA ASN A 9 14.32 0.14 15.95
C ASN A 9 12.88 -0.22 16.26
N PHE A 10 12.58 -1.51 16.21
CA PHE A 10 11.25 -2.02 16.54
C PHE A 10 11.33 -3.47 17.03
N GLU A 11 10.51 -3.78 18.04
CA GLU A 11 10.35 -5.13 18.58
C GLU A 11 8.91 -5.38 18.99
N TYR A 12 8.48 -6.64 18.90
CA TYR A 12 7.25 -7.12 19.52
C TYR A 12 7.59 -7.83 20.83
N ALA A 13 7.08 -7.31 21.96
CA ALA A 13 7.41 -7.78 23.30
C ALA A 13 8.95 -7.83 23.52
N SER A 14 9.56 -9.00 23.51
CA SER A 14 11.02 -9.18 23.68
C SER A 14 11.72 -9.69 22.40
N HIS A 15 11.03 -9.69 21.27
CA HIS A 15 11.58 -10.17 20.00
C HIS A 15 11.95 -8.98 19.10
N PRO A 16 13.23 -8.60 19.05
CA PRO A 16 13.68 -7.52 18.19
C PRO A 16 13.51 -7.91 16.73
N LEU A 17 12.84 -7.03 15.97
CA LEU A 17 12.57 -7.22 14.56
C LEU A 17 13.49 -6.35 13.69
N PHE A 18 13.67 -5.10 14.09
CA PHE A 18 14.58 -4.16 13.43
C PHE A 18 15.52 -3.53 14.46
N ARG A 19 16.83 -3.51 14.13
CA ARG A 19 17.87 -2.85 14.92
C ARG A 19 18.69 -1.94 13.99
N GLU A 20 18.66 -0.63 14.26
CA GLU A 20 19.35 0.39 13.46
C GLU A 20 19.11 0.26 11.94
N PHE A 21 17.93 -0.25 11.57
CA PHE A 21 17.58 -0.50 10.18
C PHE A 21 17.58 0.80 9.39
N LYS A 22 18.17 0.76 8.20
CA LYS A 22 18.27 1.89 7.27
C LYS A 22 17.78 1.47 5.90
N LEU A 23 17.06 2.37 5.23
CA LEU A 23 16.56 2.13 3.89
C LEU A 23 16.41 3.47 3.15
N GLN A 24 16.74 3.47 1.86
CA GLN A 24 16.54 4.62 0.98
C GLN A 24 16.03 4.11 -0.35
N LEU A 25 14.86 4.58 -0.78
CA LEU A 25 14.18 4.16 -2.00
C LEU A 25 13.73 5.38 -2.78
N GLY A 26 13.94 5.34 -4.09
CA GLY A 26 13.41 6.31 -5.06
C GLY A 26 12.12 5.82 -5.73
N PRO A 27 11.68 6.52 -6.79
CA PRO A 27 10.56 6.11 -7.63
C PRO A 27 10.79 4.75 -8.29
N GLY A 28 9.70 4.04 -8.57
CA GLY A 28 9.71 2.69 -9.13
C GLY A 28 9.26 1.64 -8.12
N ILE A 29 9.36 0.37 -8.49
CA ILE A 29 8.89 -0.75 -7.69
C ILE A 29 10.06 -1.42 -6.96
N THR A 30 9.99 -1.45 -5.63
CA THR A 30 10.90 -2.22 -4.78
C THR A 30 10.17 -3.43 -4.20
N TRP A 31 10.74 -4.61 -4.40
CA TRP A 31 10.26 -5.85 -3.81
C TRP A 31 10.89 -6.08 -2.43
N LEU A 32 10.06 -6.11 -1.41
CA LEU A 32 10.45 -6.46 -0.05
C LEU A 32 10.34 -7.98 0.13
N ARG A 33 11.47 -8.66 0.17
CA ARG A 33 11.60 -10.10 0.23
C ARG A 33 12.02 -10.55 1.63
N GLY A 34 11.61 -11.77 2.03
CA GLY A 34 12.01 -12.40 3.29
C GLY A 34 11.11 -13.58 3.61
N GLU A 35 11.52 -14.39 4.57
CA GLU A 35 10.73 -15.51 5.08
C GLU A 35 9.44 -15.03 5.79
N ASN A 36 8.54 -15.98 6.08
CA ASN A 36 7.39 -15.67 6.93
C ASN A 36 7.87 -15.28 8.33
N GLY A 37 7.33 -14.19 8.88
CA GLY A 37 7.78 -13.67 10.16
C GLY A 37 9.00 -12.74 10.11
N ALA A 38 9.66 -12.55 8.96
CA ALA A 38 10.81 -11.64 8.83
C ALA A 38 10.47 -10.14 9.04
N GLY A 39 9.18 -9.79 9.17
CA GLY A 39 8.78 -8.42 9.46
C GLY A 39 8.34 -7.59 8.26
N LYS A 40 8.11 -8.21 7.09
CA LYS A 40 7.68 -7.49 5.87
C LYS A 40 6.45 -6.61 6.10
N THR A 41 5.36 -7.21 6.57
CA THR A 41 4.11 -6.49 6.91
C THR A 41 4.34 -5.43 7.98
N THR A 42 5.17 -5.73 8.98
CA THR A 42 5.52 -4.78 10.05
C THR A 42 6.27 -3.58 9.50
N LEU A 43 7.24 -3.80 8.60
CA LEU A 43 7.96 -2.71 7.96
C LEU A 43 7.02 -1.82 7.13
N LEU A 44 6.12 -2.41 6.34
CA LEU A 44 5.11 -1.64 5.59
C LEU A 44 4.21 -0.82 6.53
N LYS A 45 3.78 -1.38 7.67
CA LYS A 45 2.96 -0.67 8.67
C LYS A 45 3.73 0.46 9.36
N LEU A 46 5.02 0.28 9.66
CA LEU A 46 5.89 1.33 10.18
C LEU A 46 6.05 2.47 9.17
N ILE A 47 6.34 2.14 7.92
CA ILE A 47 6.45 3.10 6.83
C ILE A 47 5.13 3.83 6.58
N GLY A 48 4.00 3.12 6.63
CA GLY A 48 2.66 3.71 6.45
C GLY A 48 2.14 4.49 7.67
N GLY A 49 2.88 4.47 8.79
CA GLY A 49 2.46 5.15 10.01
C GLY A 49 1.27 4.51 10.74
N ALA A 50 0.97 3.23 10.44
CA ALA A 50 -0.06 2.46 11.16
C ALA A 50 0.42 2.01 12.55
N ILE A 51 1.74 1.83 12.72
CA ILE A 51 2.41 1.58 14.00
C ILE A 51 3.61 2.51 14.12
N ALA A 52 3.97 2.86 15.35
CA ALA A 52 5.12 3.73 15.61
C ALA A 52 6.37 2.90 15.93
N PRO A 53 7.56 3.26 15.43
CA PRO A 53 8.81 2.64 15.85
C PRO A 53 9.18 3.04 17.27
N HIS A 54 10.00 2.23 17.94
CA HIS A 54 10.54 2.59 19.27
C HIS A 54 11.63 3.67 19.18
N ALA A 55 12.38 3.68 18.07
CA ALA A 55 13.36 4.72 17.75
C ALA A 55 13.62 4.73 16.23
N GLY A 56 14.27 5.81 15.79
CA GLY A 56 14.56 6.04 14.37
C GLY A 56 13.58 7.02 13.76
N ARG A 57 13.78 7.33 12.49
CA ARG A 57 12.98 8.31 11.75
C ARG A 57 12.64 7.80 10.35
N ILE A 58 11.48 8.21 9.85
CA ILE A 58 10.99 7.88 8.51
C ILE A 58 10.58 9.18 7.83
N TRP A 59 11.10 9.40 6.62
CA TRP A 59 10.78 10.56 5.79
C TRP A 59 10.25 10.14 4.43
N LEU A 60 9.37 10.95 3.91
CA LEU A 60 8.97 10.97 2.51
C LEU A 60 9.34 12.35 1.96
N ASP A 61 10.39 12.44 1.15
CA ASP A 61 11.09 13.69 0.86
C ASP A 61 11.47 14.44 2.16
N ASP A 62 10.98 15.66 2.36
CA ASP A 62 11.22 16.47 3.55
C ASP A 62 10.14 16.30 4.65
N ILE A 63 9.18 15.39 4.46
CA ILE A 63 8.06 15.17 5.39
C ILE A 63 8.42 14.04 6.35
N GLU A 64 8.69 14.37 7.60
CA GLU A 64 8.96 13.39 8.66
C GLU A 64 7.65 12.91 9.28
N ILE A 65 7.50 11.58 9.42
CA ILE A 65 6.23 10.94 9.80
C ILE A 65 5.71 11.35 11.19
N HIS A 66 6.59 11.59 12.18
CA HIS A 66 6.18 11.99 13.51
C HIS A 66 6.00 13.50 13.67
N ALA A 67 6.78 14.28 12.90
CA ALA A 67 6.68 15.74 12.91
C ALA A 67 5.44 16.23 12.14
N GLN A 68 5.09 15.54 11.05
CA GLN A 68 3.99 15.93 10.16
C GLN A 68 3.11 14.73 9.79
N PRO A 69 2.48 14.05 10.78
CA PRO A 69 1.84 12.75 10.56
C PRO A 69 0.65 12.80 9.60
N LEU A 70 -0.13 13.86 9.59
CA LEU A 70 -1.25 14.02 8.66
C LEU A 70 -0.75 14.25 7.24
N THR A 71 0.18 15.18 7.04
CA THR A 71 0.79 15.47 5.74
C THR A 71 1.44 14.23 5.16
N TYR A 72 2.22 13.49 5.97
CA TYR A 72 2.85 12.24 5.55
C TYR A 72 1.82 11.23 5.03
N ARG A 73 0.76 10.97 5.81
CA ARG A 73 -0.28 9.98 5.45
C ARG A 73 -1.07 10.35 4.21
N LEU A 74 -1.25 11.64 3.92
CA LEU A 74 -1.90 12.09 2.69
C LEU A 74 -1.04 11.84 1.44
N HIS A 75 0.26 11.57 1.59
CA HIS A 75 1.16 11.19 0.50
C HIS A 75 1.45 9.70 0.45
N CYS A 76 0.87 8.91 1.35
CA CYS A 76 1.10 7.48 1.49
C CYS A 76 -0.22 6.71 1.53
N TYR A 77 -0.27 5.56 0.86
CA TYR A 77 -1.38 4.63 0.99
C TYR A 77 -0.86 3.22 1.27
N TYR A 78 -1.41 2.58 2.30
CA TYR A 78 -1.13 1.19 2.64
C TYR A 78 -2.31 0.29 2.28
N CYS A 79 -2.06 -0.69 1.43
CA CYS A 79 -2.98 -1.73 1.02
C CYS A 79 -2.53 -3.09 1.58
N GLY A 80 -3.21 -3.60 2.59
CA GLY A 80 -2.87 -4.86 3.24
C GLY A 80 -4.06 -5.56 3.87
N GLY A 81 -3.88 -6.85 4.20
CA GLY A 81 -4.95 -7.72 4.70
C GLY A 81 -5.56 -7.33 6.05
N ASP A 82 -4.85 -6.53 6.84
CA ASP A 82 -5.28 -6.10 8.19
C ASP A 82 -6.03 -4.75 8.18
N THR A 83 -6.43 -4.25 7.01
CA THR A 83 -7.18 -2.99 6.94
C THR A 83 -8.51 -3.16 7.65
N PRO A 84 -8.84 -2.29 8.63
CA PRO A 84 -10.09 -2.39 9.36
C PRO A 84 -11.30 -2.35 8.43
N GLN A 85 -12.21 -3.29 8.60
CA GLN A 85 -13.49 -3.24 7.92
C GLN A 85 -14.43 -2.30 8.69
N LEU A 86 -15.20 -1.50 7.94
CA LEU A 86 -16.22 -0.61 8.47
C LEU A 86 -17.60 -1.25 8.21
N PRO A 87 -18.08 -2.16 9.09
CA PRO A 87 -19.17 -3.08 8.77
C PRO A 87 -20.52 -2.41 8.56
N TRP A 88 -20.66 -1.16 8.96
CA TRP A 88 -21.89 -0.36 8.80
C TRP A 88 -21.90 0.49 7.51
N LEU A 89 -20.84 0.47 6.72
CA LEU A 89 -20.76 1.21 5.46
C LEU A 89 -21.00 0.30 4.26
N THR A 90 -21.55 0.89 3.20
CA THR A 90 -21.55 0.32 1.85
C THR A 90 -20.17 0.46 1.22
N VAL A 91 -19.90 -0.30 0.17
CA VAL A 91 -18.67 -0.18 -0.62
C VAL A 91 -18.48 1.26 -1.11
N ARG A 92 -19.56 1.88 -1.63
CA ARG A 92 -19.55 3.28 -2.09
C ARG A 92 -19.14 4.23 -0.98
N GLU A 93 -19.73 4.14 0.19
CA GLU A 93 -19.42 5.03 1.32
C GLU A 93 -17.97 4.86 1.79
N VAL A 94 -17.41 3.63 1.77
CA VAL A 94 -15.99 3.40 2.06
C VAL A 94 -15.09 4.06 1.01
N LEU A 95 -15.44 3.96 -0.26
CA LEU A 95 -14.69 4.60 -1.35
C LEU A 95 -14.76 6.13 -1.24
N ASP A 96 -15.95 6.69 -1.05
CA ASP A 96 -16.17 8.15 -0.94
C ASP A 96 -15.42 8.72 0.27
N MET A 97 -15.41 8.00 1.39
CA MET A 97 -14.64 8.37 2.58
C MET A 97 -13.14 8.46 2.25
N HIS A 98 -12.58 7.47 1.57
CA HIS A 98 -11.16 7.50 1.20
C HIS A 98 -10.86 8.63 0.21
N VAL A 99 -11.67 8.77 -0.84
CA VAL A 99 -11.51 9.84 -1.85
C VAL A 99 -11.57 11.23 -1.20
N SER A 100 -12.45 11.44 -0.22
CA SER A 100 -12.56 12.71 0.48
C SER A 100 -11.30 13.13 1.25
N LEU A 101 -10.48 12.15 1.66
CA LEU A 101 -9.21 12.40 2.36
C LEU A 101 -8.08 12.80 1.41
N TYR A 102 -8.13 12.38 0.14
CA TYR A 102 -7.04 12.58 -0.82
C TYR A 102 -7.43 13.60 -1.89
N ALA A 103 -7.10 14.86 -1.67
CA ALA A 103 -7.39 15.92 -2.63
C ALA A 103 -6.73 15.62 -3.99
N GLY A 104 -7.49 15.83 -5.08
CA GLY A 104 -7.00 15.57 -6.44
C GLY A 104 -7.19 14.12 -6.92
N THR A 105 -7.93 13.29 -6.18
CA THR A 105 -8.35 11.97 -6.69
C THR A 105 -9.27 12.19 -7.89
N ASP A 106 -8.97 11.49 -8.99
CA ASP A 106 -9.79 11.50 -10.20
C ASP A 106 -10.92 10.47 -10.08
N PRO A 107 -12.19 10.91 -10.04
CA PRO A 107 -13.33 9.99 -9.94
C PRO A 107 -13.49 9.08 -11.16
N GLU A 108 -13.09 9.55 -12.35
CA GLU A 108 -13.18 8.74 -13.59
C GLU A 108 -12.16 7.62 -13.55
N LEU A 109 -10.94 7.89 -13.05
CA LEU A 109 -9.93 6.88 -12.85
C LEU A 109 -10.38 5.83 -11.83
N LEU A 110 -10.93 6.25 -10.66
CA LEU A 110 -11.46 5.31 -9.68
C LEU A 110 -12.56 4.43 -10.29
N ASN A 111 -13.50 5.04 -11.03
CA ASN A 111 -14.58 4.28 -11.68
C ASN A 111 -14.03 3.27 -12.71
N ALA A 112 -13.00 3.63 -13.46
CA ALA A 112 -12.33 2.73 -14.39
C ALA A 112 -11.67 1.55 -13.68
N GLU A 113 -10.99 1.79 -12.54
CA GLU A 113 -10.38 0.74 -11.71
C GLU A 113 -11.43 -0.20 -11.13
N LEU A 114 -12.56 0.35 -10.64
CA LEU A 114 -13.69 -0.44 -10.13
C LEU A 114 -14.34 -1.31 -11.21
N ALA A 115 -14.46 -0.78 -12.43
CA ALA A 115 -14.96 -1.52 -13.59
C ALA A 115 -14.04 -2.67 -13.96
N ALA A 116 -12.73 -2.41 -14.04
CA ALA A 116 -11.71 -3.41 -14.38
C ALA A 116 -11.63 -4.55 -13.36
N PHE A 117 -11.86 -4.27 -12.09
CA PHE A 117 -11.96 -5.27 -11.03
C PHE A 117 -13.36 -5.88 -10.85
N HIS A 118 -14.33 -5.55 -11.72
CA HIS A 118 -15.72 -6.03 -11.67
C HIS A 118 -16.45 -5.72 -10.37
N LEU A 119 -16.20 -4.55 -9.76
CA LEU A 119 -16.77 -4.14 -8.48
C LEU A 119 -18.00 -3.22 -8.61
N LEU A 120 -18.29 -2.67 -9.79
CA LEU A 120 -19.42 -1.75 -9.97
C LEU A 120 -20.76 -2.31 -9.46
N PRO A 121 -21.09 -3.63 -9.65
CA PRO A 121 -22.35 -4.19 -9.13
C PRO A 121 -22.41 -4.28 -7.60
N THR A 122 -21.31 -4.10 -6.88
CA THR A 122 -21.23 -4.25 -5.43
C THR A 122 -21.29 -2.92 -4.67
N LEU A 123 -21.31 -1.79 -5.36
CA LEU A 123 -21.15 -0.47 -4.75
C LEU A 123 -22.16 -0.16 -3.64
N ASP A 124 -23.40 -0.57 -3.81
CA ASP A 124 -24.48 -0.28 -2.86
C ASP A 124 -24.72 -1.43 -1.85
N GLN A 125 -23.82 -2.41 -1.84
CA GLN A 125 -23.84 -3.49 -0.87
C GLN A 125 -23.02 -3.13 0.38
N PRO A 126 -23.36 -3.67 1.58
CA PRO A 126 -22.50 -3.55 2.75
C PRO A 126 -21.09 -4.12 2.48
N VAL A 127 -20.05 -3.42 2.91
CA VAL A 127 -18.66 -3.86 2.68
C VAL A 127 -18.38 -5.27 3.24
N THR A 128 -19.11 -5.67 4.27
CA THR A 128 -19.02 -7.02 4.90
C THR A 128 -19.52 -8.15 4.03
N THR A 129 -20.29 -7.87 2.98
CA THR A 129 -20.78 -8.89 2.05
C THR A 129 -19.77 -9.24 0.97
N LEU A 130 -18.70 -8.45 0.83
CA LEU A 130 -17.65 -8.72 -0.12
C LEU A 130 -16.88 -10.00 0.27
N SER A 131 -16.58 -10.84 -0.72
CA SER A 131 -15.58 -11.89 -0.54
C SER A 131 -14.20 -11.28 -0.25
N LEU A 132 -13.28 -12.07 0.31
CA LEU A 132 -11.91 -11.62 0.57
C LEU A 132 -11.24 -11.09 -0.72
N GLY A 133 -11.46 -11.75 -1.85
CA GLY A 133 -10.96 -11.31 -3.14
C GLY A 133 -11.56 -9.99 -3.61
N GLN A 134 -12.88 -9.80 -3.44
CA GLN A 134 -13.54 -8.53 -3.76
C GLN A 134 -13.07 -7.39 -2.86
N HIS A 135 -12.93 -7.65 -1.56
CA HIS A 135 -12.38 -6.66 -0.63
C HIS A 135 -10.95 -6.26 -1.00
N LYS A 136 -10.10 -7.23 -1.38
CA LYS A 136 -8.76 -6.97 -1.88
C LYS A 136 -8.78 -6.11 -3.16
N LYS A 137 -9.64 -6.46 -4.12
CA LYS A 137 -9.81 -5.70 -5.36
C LYS A 137 -10.25 -4.25 -5.10
N MET A 138 -11.16 -4.03 -4.14
CA MET A 138 -11.58 -2.68 -3.73
C MET A 138 -10.40 -1.85 -3.18
N GLN A 139 -9.58 -2.44 -2.30
CA GLN A 139 -8.38 -1.77 -1.79
C GLN A 139 -7.37 -1.46 -2.90
N LEU A 140 -7.20 -2.37 -3.87
CA LEU A 140 -6.33 -2.16 -5.02
C LEU A 140 -6.86 -1.09 -5.98
N ALA A 141 -8.18 -1.01 -6.20
CA ALA A 141 -8.78 0.06 -6.98
C ALA A 141 -8.48 1.43 -6.35
N LEU A 142 -8.61 1.58 -5.03
CA LEU A 142 -8.17 2.78 -4.32
C LEU A 142 -6.67 3.02 -4.48
N ALA A 143 -5.84 2.00 -4.26
CA ALA A 143 -4.39 2.11 -4.38
C ALA A 143 -3.92 2.62 -5.75
N LEU A 144 -4.63 2.23 -6.81
CA LEU A 144 -4.32 2.62 -8.18
C LEU A 144 -4.87 4.00 -8.56
N SER A 145 -5.93 4.47 -7.91
CA SER A 145 -6.60 5.75 -8.24
C SER A 145 -6.17 6.92 -7.36
N LEU A 146 -5.68 6.68 -6.13
CA LEU A 146 -5.29 7.75 -5.23
C LEU A 146 -3.99 8.44 -5.69
N PRO A 147 -3.91 9.79 -5.60
CA PRO A 147 -2.75 10.58 -6.04
C PRO A 147 -1.62 10.56 -5.01
N VAL A 148 -1.25 9.37 -4.52
CA VAL A 148 -0.21 9.23 -3.50
C VAL A 148 1.17 9.09 -4.10
N ALA A 149 2.13 9.57 -3.37
CA ALA A 149 3.53 9.52 -3.73
C ALA A 149 4.18 8.18 -3.31
N LEU A 150 3.76 7.62 -2.19
CA LEU A 150 4.21 6.32 -1.66
C LEU A 150 3.06 5.32 -1.63
N LEU A 151 3.26 4.19 -2.29
CA LEU A 151 2.30 3.10 -2.33
C LEU A 151 2.91 1.85 -1.69
N LEU A 152 2.28 1.37 -0.63
CA LEU A 152 2.69 0.20 0.14
C LEU A 152 1.67 -0.92 -0.06
N ILE A 153 2.09 -2.07 -0.61
CA ILE A 153 1.16 -3.15 -0.94
C ILE A 153 1.65 -4.47 -0.33
N ASP A 154 0.85 -4.98 0.59
CA ASP A 154 1.17 -6.26 1.24
C ASP A 154 0.48 -7.41 0.52
N GLU A 155 1.30 -8.30 -0.07
CA GLU A 155 0.87 -9.48 -0.81
C GLU A 155 -0.23 -9.17 -1.86
N PRO A 156 0.05 -8.30 -2.87
CA PRO A 156 -0.97 -7.80 -3.80
C PRO A 156 -1.68 -8.88 -4.61
N PHE A 157 -1.01 -9.99 -4.89
CA PHE A 157 -1.52 -11.02 -5.81
C PHE A 157 -2.30 -12.13 -5.12
N ASN A 158 -2.22 -12.23 -3.79
CA ASN A 158 -2.90 -13.28 -3.04
C ASN A 158 -4.42 -13.09 -3.09
N GLY A 159 -5.14 -14.17 -3.44
CA GLY A 159 -6.60 -14.17 -3.50
C GLY A 159 -7.23 -13.50 -4.72
N LEU A 160 -6.42 -13.07 -5.69
CA LEU A 160 -6.88 -12.57 -6.98
C LEU A 160 -7.01 -13.69 -8.02
N ASP A 161 -7.98 -13.54 -8.93
CA ASP A 161 -8.05 -14.33 -10.14
C ASP A 161 -6.99 -13.92 -11.17
N VAL A 162 -6.80 -14.73 -12.21
CA VAL A 162 -5.75 -14.55 -13.21
C VAL A 162 -5.88 -13.21 -13.95
N ASP A 163 -7.10 -12.79 -14.27
CA ASP A 163 -7.35 -11.55 -15.02
C ASP A 163 -7.03 -10.33 -14.14
N ALA A 164 -7.44 -10.36 -12.88
CA ALA A 164 -7.11 -9.31 -11.92
C ALA A 164 -5.60 -9.20 -11.65
N VAL A 165 -4.87 -10.34 -11.60
CA VAL A 165 -3.41 -10.35 -11.49
C VAL A 165 -2.75 -9.72 -12.71
N ALA A 166 -3.20 -10.08 -13.93
CA ALA A 166 -2.67 -9.54 -15.18
C ALA A 166 -2.91 -8.02 -15.25
N TYR A 167 -4.14 -7.58 -14.94
CA TYR A 167 -4.51 -6.18 -14.89
C TYR A 167 -3.66 -5.40 -13.88
N LEU A 168 -3.55 -5.89 -12.64
CA LEU A 168 -2.76 -5.24 -11.59
C LEU A 168 -1.29 -5.07 -12.01
N ARG A 169 -0.68 -6.11 -12.59
CA ARG A 169 0.70 -6.03 -13.10
C ARG A 169 0.84 -4.96 -14.17
N GLN A 170 -0.11 -4.87 -15.10
CA GLN A 170 -0.12 -3.84 -16.14
C GLN A 170 -0.19 -2.45 -15.53
N GLN A 171 -1.09 -2.22 -14.57
CA GLN A 171 -1.26 -0.90 -13.92
C GLN A 171 -0.05 -0.50 -13.09
N LEU A 172 0.54 -1.42 -12.33
CA LEU A 172 1.75 -1.15 -11.55
C LEU A 172 2.97 -0.88 -12.45
N SER A 173 3.03 -1.50 -13.63
CA SER A 173 4.14 -1.33 -14.59
C SER A 173 3.99 -0.10 -15.49
N ALA A 174 2.94 0.69 -15.36
CA ALA A 174 2.70 1.86 -16.20
C ALA A 174 3.83 2.91 -16.05
N PRO A 175 4.49 3.34 -17.15
CA PRO A 175 5.65 4.24 -17.07
C PRO A 175 5.42 5.56 -16.32
N PRO A 176 4.25 6.24 -16.44
CA PRO A 176 4.00 7.45 -15.66
C PRO A 176 3.96 7.20 -14.14
N ARG A 177 3.49 6.02 -13.73
CA ARG A 177 3.47 5.60 -12.32
C ARG A 177 4.87 5.33 -11.81
N LEU A 178 5.65 4.54 -12.54
CA LEU A 178 7.03 4.20 -12.19
C LEU A 178 7.95 5.43 -12.06
N ALA A 179 7.69 6.46 -12.86
CA ALA A 179 8.48 7.69 -12.81
C ALA A 179 8.18 8.59 -11.59
N ARG A 180 7.02 8.43 -10.96
CA ARG A 180 6.51 9.37 -9.95
C ARG A 180 6.26 8.76 -8.58
N GLN A 181 5.91 7.47 -8.53
CA GLN A 181 5.56 6.78 -7.29
C GLN A 181 6.72 5.90 -6.80
N CYS A 182 6.96 5.94 -5.50
CA CYS A 182 7.71 4.90 -4.81
C CYS A 182 6.72 3.79 -4.42
N ILE A 183 6.91 2.60 -4.96
CA ILE A 183 6.03 1.45 -4.69
C ILE A 183 6.86 0.41 -3.95
N VAL A 184 6.44 0.06 -2.74
CA VAL A 184 7.04 -1.02 -1.96
C VAL A 184 6.01 -2.13 -1.82
N LEU A 185 6.33 -3.31 -2.34
CA LEU A 185 5.42 -4.45 -2.24
C LEU A 185 6.09 -5.69 -1.66
N THR A 186 5.30 -6.50 -0.98
CA THR A 186 5.70 -7.84 -0.55
C THR A 186 5.14 -8.88 -1.50
N SER A 187 5.82 -10.00 -1.65
CA SER A 187 5.29 -11.19 -2.32
C SER A 187 6.11 -12.40 -1.94
N HIS A 188 5.47 -13.57 -1.82
CA HIS A 188 6.15 -14.85 -1.60
C HIS A 188 6.95 -15.30 -2.81
N LEU A 189 6.47 -14.98 -4.00
CA LEU A 189 7.13 -15.28 -5.26
C LEU A 189 7.58 -13.98 -5.93
N GLU A 190 8.56 -14.09 -6.82
CA GLU A 190 8.97 -12.95 -7.63
C GLU A 190 7.76 -12.35 -8.36
N PRO A 191 7.50 -11.04 -8.21
CA PRO A 191 6.21 -10.45 -8.59
C PRO A 191 6.01 -10.32 -10.11
N ALA A 192 7.05 -10.61 -10.92
CA ALA A 192 7.04 -10.41 -12.38
C ALA A 192 6.65 -8.98 -12.77
N LEU A 193 7.33 -8.00 -12.17
CA LEU A 193 7.19 -6.56 -12.36
C LEU A 193 8.56 -5.93 -12.69
N PRO A 194 8.61 -4.74 -13.32
CA PRO A 194 9.86 -4.01 -13.56
C PRO A 194 10.42 -3.43 -12.26
N LEU A 195 11.17 -4.25 -11.53
CA LEU A 195 11.74 -3.88 -10.24
C LEU A 195 12.94 -2.94 -10.42
N VAL A 196 13.00 -1.87 -9.62
CA VAL A 196 14.19 -1.00 -9.48
C VAL A 196 15.09 -1.47 -8.32
N GLY A 197 14.58 -2.30 -7.42
CA GLY A 197 15.34 -2.84 -6.30
C GLY A 197 14.65 -4.01 -5.61
N THR A 198 15.44 -4.73 -4.82
CA THR A 198 14.96 -5.78 -3.91
C THR A 198 15.60 -5.56 -2.55
N VAL A 199 14.80 -5.57 -1.51
CA VAL A 199 15.24 -5.46 -0.11
C VAL A 199 14.99 -6.81 0.57
N GLN A 200 16.05 -7.39 1.10
CA GLN A 200 15.99 -8.65 1.84
C GLN A 200 15.88 -8.35 3.34
N LEU A 201 14.86 -8.89 4.01
CA LEU A 201 14.70 -8.90 5.45
C LEU A 201 15.11 -10.23 6.05
#